data_bc82e1bd75e1c13c89282060beb634b8
#
_entry.id   bc82e1bd75e1c13c89282060beb634b8
#
_cell.length_a   1.000
_cell.length_b   1.000
_cell.length_c   1.000
_cell.angle_alpha   90.00
_cell.angle_beta   90.00
_cell.angle_gamma   90.00
#
_symmetry.space_group_name_H-M   'P 1'
#
loop_
_entity.id
_entity.type
_entity.pdbx_description
1 polymer ?
#
loop_
_entity_poly.entity_id
_entity_poly.type
_entity_poly.pdbx_seq_one_letter_code
_entity_poly.pdbx_strand_id
1 'polypeptide(L)'
;MTNTPRFPDTGESDLPRELVDLAQKIADLPAPLQKDLETAYCRVVESVRRRRRILALVQEALSQLRLDIKYLMFVLEATRKERDELKMQTEQD
;
A
#
# COMPACT_ATOMS: atom_id res chain seq x y z
N MET A 1 -23.47 16.95 -13.70
CA MET A 1 -23.29 16.42 -13.68
C MET A 1 -22.84 15.74 -13.56
N THR A 2 -22.63 15.61 -13.53
CA THR A 2 -22.22 14.97 -13.39
C THR A 2 -21.50 14.34 -13.47
N ASN A 3 -21.02 14.31 -13.49
CA ASN A 3 -20.28 13.73 -13.57
C ASN A 3 -19.63 13.00 -13.16
N THR A 4 -19.71 12.61 -12.87
CA THR A 4 -19.12 11.98 -12.36
C THR A 4 -18.49 11.02 -12.66
N PRO A 5 -17.87 10.65 -12.47
CA PRO A 5 -17.02 9.84 -12.85
C PRO A 5 -17.29 8.61 -12.71
N ARG A 6 -17.42 8.14 -13.26
CA ARG A 6 -17.54 7.10 -13.26
C ARG A 6 -16.54 6.28 -13.03
N PHE A 7 -15.47 6.62 -12.74
CA PHE A 7 -14.48 5.85 -12.42
C PHE A 7 -14.61 5.40 -11.15
N PRO A 8 -14.32 4.32 -10.83
CA PRO A 8 -14.27 3.83 -9.54
C PRO A 8 -13.34 4.61 -8.92
N ASP A 9 -13.51 5.13 -7.99
CA ASP A 9 -12.65 5.92 -7.34
C ASP A 9 -11.31 5.52 -7.25
N THR A 10 -11.00 4.30 -7.30
CA THR A 10 -9.65 3.86 -7.10
C THR A 10 -8.71 4.45 -8.06
N GLY A 11 -9.12 4.65 -9.31
CA GLY A 11 -8.21 5.19 -10.28
C GLY A 11 -7.77 6.57 -9.97
N GLU A 12 -8.72 7.40 -9.56
CA GLU A 12 -8.39 8.77 -9.32
C GLU A 12 -7.67 8.98 -8.03
N SER A 13 -8.03 8.24 -7.00
CA SER A 13 -7.40 8.46 -5.72
C SER A 13 -5.95 7.99 -5.74
N ASP A 14 -5.57 7.18 -6.72
CA ASP A 14 -4.22 6.71 -6.80
C ASP A 14 -3.28 7.67 -7.49
N LEU A 15 -3.77 8.72 -8.11
CA LEU A 15 -2.93 9.61 -8.86
C LEU A 15 -2.69 10.90 -8.12
N PRO A 16 -1.44 11.38 -8.13
CA PRO A 16 -1.16 12.69 -7.58
C PRO A 16 -1.94 13.75 -8.31
N ARG A 17 -2.27 14.83 -7.60
CA ARG A 17 -3.02 15.90 -8.18
C ARG A 17 -2.31 16.52 -9.37
N GLU A 18 -0.99 16.56 -9.30
CA GLU A 18 -0.20 17.11 -10.39
C GLU A 18 -0.41 16.34 -11.68
N LEU A 19 -0.58 15.04 -11.59
CA LEU A 19 -0.83 14.24 -12.78
C LEU A 19 -2.24 14.49 -13.32
N VAL A 20 -3.20 14.70 -12.45
CA VAL A 20 -4.54 15.01 -12.89
C VAL A 20 -4.55 16.37 -13.60
N ASP A 21 -3.84 17.34 -13.04
CA ASP A 21 -3.76 18.65 -13.65
C ASP A 21 -3.09 18.59 -15.01
N LEU A 22 -2.03 17.80 -15.11
CA LEU A 22 -1.32 17.64 -16.38
C LEU A 22 -2.23 17.00 -17.43
N ALA A 23 -3.05 16.05 -17.03
CA ALA A 23 -3.96 15.42 -17.97
C ALA A 23 -4.91 16.45 -18.57
N GLN A 24 -5.39 17.37 -17.75
CA GLN A 24 -6.28 18.39 -18.24
C GLN A 24 -5.59 19.31 -19.24
N LYS A 25 -4.34 19.63 -19.01
CA LYS A 25 -3.61 20.47 -19.92
C LYS A 25 -3.33 19.75 -21.22
N ILE A 26 -3.07 18.47 -21.17
CA ILE A 26 -2.86 17.69 -22.38
C ILE A 26 -4.14 17.66 -23.20
N ALA A 27 -5.29 17.58 -22.52
CA ALA A 27 -6.57 17.52 -23.21
C ALA A 27 -6.86 18.78 -24.00
N ASP A 28 -6.22 19.89 -23.65
CA ASP A 28 -6.45 21.15 -24.34
C ASP A 28 -5.54 21.34 -25.55
N LEU A 29 -4.69 20.39 -25.85
CA LEU A 29 -3.73 20.54 -26.94
C LEU A 29 -4.32 20.16 -28.28
N PRO A 30 -3.73 20.66 -29.40
CA PRO A 30 -4.15 20.21 -30.72
C PRO A 30 -3.98 18.72 -30.88
N ALA A 31 -4.82 18.12 -31.71
CA ALA A 31 -4.92 16.68 -31.80
C ALA A 31 -3.60 15.94 -31.99
N PRO A 32 -2.72 16.35 -32.90
CA PRO A 32 -1.47 15.59 -33.09
C PRO A 32 -0.60 15.57 -31.85
N LEU A 33 -0.44 16.71 -31.21
CA LEU A 33 0.36 16.79 -30.00
C LEU A 33 -0.30 16.08 -28.85
N GLN A 34 -1.61 16.21 -28.78
CA GLN A 34 -2.36 15.56 -27.72
C GLN A 34 -2.16 14.06 -27.73
N LYS A 35 -2.20 13.47 -28.91
CA LYS A 35 -2.07 12.02 -29.01
C LYS A 35 -0.72 11.54 -28.55
N ASP A 36 0.34 12.23 -28.98
CA ASP A 36 1.68 11.84 -28.59
C ASP A 36 1.86 11.96 -27.08
N LEU A 37 1.38 13.05 -26.51
CA LEU A 37 1.56 13.29 -25.10
C LEU A 37 0.69 12.38 -24.27
N GLU A 38 -0.47 12.01 -24.77
CA GLU A 38 -1.30 11.05 -24.05
C GLU A 38 -0.62 9.69 -23.93
N THR A 39 0.07 9.27 -24.99
CA THR A 39 0.77 8.01 -24.94
C THR A 39 1.86 8.04 -23.87
N ALA A 40 2.64 9.11 -23.85
CA ALA A 40 3.69 9.27 -22.85
C ALA A 40 3.08 9.38 -21.45
N TYR A 41 2.00 10.11 -21.33
CA TYR A 41 1.34 10.29 -20.06
C TYR A 41 0.83 8.96 -19.49
N CYS A 42 0.27 8.12 -20.35
CA CYS A 42 -0.21 6.81 -19.91
C CYS A 42 0.90 5.96 -19.35
N ARG A 43 2.10 6.05 -19.90
CA ARG A 43 3.23 5.32 -19.38
C ARG A 43 3.59 5.80 -17.98
N VAL A 44 3.52 7.10 -17.76
CA VAL A 44 3.82 7.66 -16.46
C VAL A 44 2.78 7.18 -15.44
N VAL A 45 1.51 7.22 -15.84
CA VAL A 45 0.44 6.78 -14.95
C VAL A 45 0.61 5.31 -14.58
N GLU A 46 0.93 4.47 -15.55
CA GLU A 46 1.16 3.07 -15.29
C GLU A 46 2.31 2.87 -14.32
N SER A 47 3.37 3.64 -14.49
CA SER A 47 4.53 3.54 -13.62
C SER A 47 4.15 3.94 -12.18
N VAL A 48 3.39 5.01 -12.04
CA VAL A 48 2.97 5.47 -10.71
C VAL A 48 2.09 4.42 -10.04
N ARG A 49 1.15 3.85 -10.78
CA ARG A 49 0.26 2.85 -10.23
C ARG A 49 0.99 1.59 -9.84
N ARG A 50 1.97 1.19 -10.65
CA ARG A 50 2.76 0.01 -10.33
C ARG A 50 3.55 0.23 -9.06
N ARG A 51 4.15 1.39 -8.90
CA ARG A 51 4.88 1.70 -7.68
C ARG A 51 3.97 1.68 -6.45
N ARG A 52 2.78 2.20 -6.60
CA ARG A 52 1.84 2.20 -5.48
C ARG A 52 1.42 0.80 -5.10
N ARG A 53 1.21 -0.05 -6.09
CA ARG A 53 0.87 -1.44 -5.81
C ARG A 53 1.99 -2.15 -5.08
N ILE A 54 3.23 -1.92 -5.55
CA ILE A 54 4.39 -2.53 -4.90
C ILE A 54 4.51 -2.03 -3.47
N LEU A 55 4.34 -0.73 -3.27
CA LEU A 55 4.40 -0.17 -1.92
C LEU A 55 3.33 -0.77 -1.02
N ALA A 56 2.12 -0.92 -1.53
CA ALA A 56 1.03 -1.50 -0.75
C ALA A 56 1.36 -2.93 -0.35
N LEU A 57 1.94 -3.70 -1.28
CA LEU A 57 2.33 -5.07 -0.98
C LEU A 57 3.43 -5.12 0.07
N VAL A 58 4.40 -4.22 -0.03
CA VAL A 58 5.48 -4.15 0.95
C VAL A 58 4.92 -3.79 2.32
N GLN A 59 4.02 -2.81 2.36
CA GLN A 59 3.43 -2.41 3.62
C GLN A 59 2.62 -3.53 4.25
N GLU A 60 1.90 -4.27 3.42
CA GLU A 60 1.14 -5.39 3.91
C GLU A 60 2.06 -6.48 4.46
N ALA A 61 3.15 -6.76 3.75
CA ALA A 61 4.12 -7.74 4.21
C ALA A 61 4.76 -7.32 5.52
N LEU A 62 5.07 -6.04 5.65
CA LEU A 62 5.64 -5.53 6.90
C LEU A 62 4.66 -5.62 8.06
N SER A 63 3.39 -5.35 7.79
CA SER A 63 2.36 -5.47 8.82
C SER A 63 2.22 -6.91 9.28
N GLN A 64 2.25 -7.84 8.34
CA GLN A 64 2.16 -9.24 8.66
C GLN A 64 3.36 -9.67 9.50
N LEU A 65 4.54 -9.22 9.12
CA LEU A 65 5.75 -9.53 9.86
C LEU A 65 5.68 -8.99 11.28
N ARG A 66 5.16 -7.79 11.45
CA ARG A 66 5.01 -7.21 12.78
C ARG A 66 4.08 -8.03 13.65
N LEU A 67 2.98 -8.52 13.07
CA LEU A 67 2.05 -9.36 13.80
C LEU A 67 2.70 -10.67 14.19
N ASP A 68 3.49 -11.25 13.29
CA ASP A 68 4.19 -12.50 13.58
C ASP A 68 5.17 -12.31 14.72
N ILE A 69 5.90 -11.22 14.72
CA ILE A 69 6.85 -10.93 15.78
C ILE A 69 6.13 -10.77 17.11
N LYS A 70 5.04 -10.05 17.13
CA LYS A 70 4.27 -9.88 18.36
C LYS A 70 3.77 -11.21 18.90
N TYR A 71 3.29 -12.05 17.99
CA TYR A 71 2.82 -13.37 18.39
C TYR A 71 3.93 -14.19 18.98
N LEU A 72 5.10 -14.19 18.33
CA LEU A 72 6.24 -14.95 18.84
C LEU A 72 6.69 -14.45 20.20
N MET A 73 6.67 -13.15 20.39
CA MET A 73 7.03 -12.60 21.69
C MET A 73 6.04 -13.01 22.77
N PHE A 74 4.78 -13.01 22.43
CA PHE A 74 3.75 -13.43 23.35
C PHE A 74 3.93 -14.90 23.74
N VAL A 75 4.19 -15.76 22.76
CA VAL A 75 4.40 -17.18 23.02
C VAL A 75 5.63 -17.39 23.87
N LEU A 76 6.69 -16.65 23.59
CA LEU A 76 7.91 -16.77 24.35
C LEU A 76 7.71 -16.37 25.80
N GLU A 77 6.96 -15.30 26.03
CA GLU A 77 6.68 -14.87 27.39
C GLU A 77 5.82 -15.88 28.14
N ALA A 78 4.83 -16.42 27.47
CA ALA A 78 3.97 -17.42 28.08
C ALA A 78 4.76 -18.67 28.44
N THR A 79 5.65 -19.10 27.55
CA THR A 79 6.47 -20.27 27.80
C THR A 79 7.41 -20.03 28.97
N ARG A 80 8.00 -18.86 29.05
CA ARG A 80 8.90 -18.52 30.14
C ARG A 80 8.15 -18.50 31.47
N LYS A 81 6.95 -17.97 31.45
CA LYS A 81 6.14 -17.93 32.65
C LYS A 81 5.82 -19.33 33.15
N GLU A 82 5.43 -20.21 32.25
CA GLU A 82 5.17 -21.59 32.62
C GLU A 82 6.40 -22.26 33.21
N ARG A 83 7.53 -22.04 32.58
CA ARG A 83 8.77 -22.62 33.08
C ARG A 83 9.09 -22.13 34.49
N ASP A 84 8.90 -20.85 34.73
CA ASP A 84 9.17 -20.29 36.03
C ASP A 84 8.24 -20.83 37.09
N GLU A 85 6.97 -21.01 36.75
CA GLU A 85 6.02 -21.58 37.68
C GLU A 85 6.35 -23.02 38.03
N LEU A 86 6.74 -23.80 37.04
CA LEU A 86 7.14 -25.17 37.30
C LEU A 86 8.38 -25.23 38.17
N LYS A 87 9.30 -24.33 37.92
CA LYS A 87 10.51 -24.28 38.73
C LYS A 87 10.19 -23.95 40.19
N MET A 88 9.27 -23.02 40.40
CA MET A 88 8.88 -22.68 41.76
C MET A 88 8.22 -23.86 42.46
N GLN A 89 7.35 -24.58 41.75
CA GLN A 89 6.74 -25.76 42.34
C GLN A 89 7.76 -26.80 42.73
N THR A 90 8.74 -27.02 41.90
CA THR A 90 9.79 -27.98 42.18
C THR A 90 10.56 -27.56 43.40
N GLU A 91 10.84 -26.30 43.55
CA GLU A 91 11.65 -25.79 44.66
C GLU A 91 10.86 -25.87 45.98
N GLN A 92 9.55 -25.78 45.90
CA GLN A 92 8.76 -25.87 47.12
C GLN A 92 8.67 -27.29 47.66
N ASP A 93 8.77 -28.24 46.77
CA ASP A 93 8.76 -29.64 47.21
C ASP A 93 10.09 -30.06 47.74
#